data_4bcaa434a39bdd37cc0a25846c2136d8
#
_entry.id   4bcaa434a39bdd37cc0a25846c2136d8
#
_cell.length_a   1.000
_cell.length_b   1.000
_cell.length_c   1.000
_cell.angle_alpha   90.00
_cell.angle_beta   90.00
_cell.angle_gamma   90.00
#
_symmetry.space_group_name_H-M   'P 1'
#
loop_
_entity.id
_entity.type
_entity.pdbx_description
1 polymer ?
#
loop_
_entity_poly.entity_id
_entity_poly.type
_entity_poly.pdbx_seq_one_letter_code
_entity_poly.pdbx_strand_id
1 'polypeptide(L)'
;MNVILNPQYAIRNEETCSYLVRRNKVIDNRTDQRFPSVTLLPPFLGYIFNTITDDNRSVDEIAQKLGITREIVMSFITQLIDNSSSVKVKVGGQEFLLPSYLLVPTKLDVKEEYLTIDSFALNEFIPSRPQAPLAVNFMVTTRCTTDCLYFYADRSGKEDLSLEQILRILDEIYYSGVINLALTGGDIFSLHGWDLVLQKSKKLGFSISLSTKTPLPDRQSWLLSECGVSELQFSLDSVVPSILSKMLHVDTGYINRVEKFFYRCSGMGITISVRSVLTKYNASKEDFISLFDFLCNFNNIRSWIITPAFFSEFKSGEDDFGIQNDQLDVLYNAVRRLKAPFPILFNRDGNDTVQKYKTKEDFIDRNKTCLANTYTISVLSSGRCSVCEMLYDNPTFCIGDLRVQTLKSAWNSTKALNLYQRKKDLSEQNNPCNFCSVFDLCKNRMGKKVCYVDVIKVYGKGNDNYPDPRCPHSIDTELRL
;
A
#
# COMPACT_ATOMS: atom_id res chain seq x y z
N MET A 1 -22.45 -27.17 -3.59
CA MET A 1 -21.49 -26.46 -4.46
C MET A 1 -20.43 -25.91 -3.55
N ASN A 2 -19.22 -26.43 -3.62
CA ASN A 2 -18.14 -26.05 -2.71
C ASN A 2 -17.38 -24.84 -3.29
N VAL A 3 -17.84 -23.63 -2.94
CA VAL A 3 -17.32 -22.37 -3.48
C VAL A 3 -17.16 -21.36 -2.35
N ILE A 4 -16.05 -20.64 -2.36
CA ILE A 4 -15.77 -19.55 -1.42
C ILE A 4 -15.29 -18.32 -2.18
N LEU A 5 -15.36 -17.16 -1.52
CA LEU A 5 -14.61 -15.99 -1.93
C LEU A 5 -13.12 -16.36 -1.96
N ASN A 6 -12.43 -16.04 -3.05
CA ASN A 6 -10.98 -16.29 -3.14
C ASN A 6 -10.29 -15.64 -1.93
N PRO A 7 -9.51 -16.39 -1.13
CA PRO A 7 -8.84 -15.87 0.07
C PRO A 7 -7.89 -14.68 -0.20
N GLN A 8 -7.54 -14.44 -1.46
CA GLN A 8 -6.79 -13.26 -1.87
C GLN A 8 -7.57 -11.96 -1.69
N TYR A 9 -8.90 -12.04 -1.58
CA TYR A 9 -9.78 -10.90 -1.36
C TYR A 9 -10.43 -10.96 0.01
N ALA A 10 -10.84 -9.81 0.50
CA ALA A 10 -11.70 -9.66 1.67
C ALA A 10 -12.82 -8.69 1.33
N ILE A 11 -13.99 -8.89 1.92
CA ILE A 11 -15.11 -7.96 1.82
C ILE A 11 -15.26 -7.25 3.16
N ARG A 12 -15.46 -5.94 3.11
CA ARG A 12 -15.92 -5.16 4.24
C ARG A 12 -17.20 -4.46 3.86
N ASN A 13 -18.29 -4.84 4.54
CA ASN A 13 -19.60 -4.24 4.34
C ASN A 13 -19.74 -3.00 5.25
N GLU A 14 -20.28 -1.92 4.69
CA GLU A 14 -20.75 -0.75 5.41
C GLU A 14 -22.19 -0.44 4.99
N GLU A 15 -22.81 0.54 5.60
CA GLU A 15 -24.24 0.81 5.50
C GLU A 15 -24.73 0.95 4.05
N THR A 16 -24.04 1.74 3.22
CA THR A 16 -24.45 2.08 1.86
C THR A 16 -23.48 1.60 0.76
N CYS A 17 -22.38 0.98 1.13
CA CYS A 17 -21.42 0.40 0.16
C CYS A 17 -20.62 -0.74 0.78
N SER A 18 -20.02 -1.56 -0.07
CA SER A 18 -19.09 -2.60 0.33
C SER A 18 -17.74 -2.36 -0.33
N TYR A 19 -16.68 -2.80 0.33
CA TYR A 19 -15.31 -2.71 -0.17
C TYR A 19 -14.79 -4.11 -0.43
N LEU A 20 -14.49 -4.41 -1.69
CA LEU A 20 -13.69 -5.57 -2.08
C LEU A 20 -12.23 -5.16 -2.01
N VAL A 21 -11.48 -5.76 -1.09
CA VAL A 21 -10.09 -5.41 -0.80
C VAL A 21 -9.20 -6.58 -1.16
N ARG A 22 -8.19 -6.34 -2.00
CA ARG A 22 -7.16 -7.33 -2.27
C ARG A 22 -6.18 -7.36 -1.09
N ARG A 23 -5.92 -8.56 -0.56
CA ARG A 23 -4.96 -8.75 0.52
C ARG A 23 -3.52 -8.56 0.03
N ASN A 24 -2.68 -8.02 0.87
CA ASN A 24 -1.25 -7.82 0.57
C ASN A 24 -0.50 -9.15 0.41
N LYS A 25 -0.86 -10.15 1.22
CA LYS A 25 -0.26 -11.49 1.13
C LYS A 25 -0.84 -12.24 -0.05
N VAL A 26 0.00 -12.85 -0.88
CA VAL A 26 -0.46 -13.76 -1.92
C VAL A 26 -0.79 -15.10 -1.29
N ILE A 27 -2.07 -15.43 -1.30
CA ILE A 27 -2.62 -16.68 -0.79
C ILE A 27 -2.91 -17.64 -1.96
N ASP A 28 -3.37 -17.09 -3.09
CA ASP A 28 -3.65 -17.82 -4.32
C ASP A 28 -2.99 -17.11 -5.50
N ASN A 29 -2.24 -17.85 -6.33
CA ASN A 29 -1.60 -17.32 -7.54
C ASN A 29 -2.61 -16.93 -8.63
N ARG A 30 -3.88 -17.36 -8.52
CA ARG A 30 -4.98 -17.01 -9.39
C ARG A 30 -5.56 -15.66 -9.00
N THR A 31 -4.78 -14.58 -9.16
CA THR A 31 -5.21 -13.22 -8.85
C THR A 31 -4.93 -12.28 -9.99
N ASP A 32 -5.83 -11.35 -10.23
CA ASP A 32 -5.62 -10.27 -11.19
C ASP A 32 -4.85 -9.14 -10.51
N GLN A 33 -3.52 -9.14 -10.69
CA GLN A 33 -2.65 -8.10 -10.11
C GLN A 33 -2.90 -6.71 -10.72
N ARG A 34 -3.54 -6.63 -11.88
CA ARG A 34 -3.92 -5.37 -12.54
C ARG A 34 -5.21 -4.78 -12.01
N PHE A 35 -5.98 -5.58 -11.27
CA PHE A 35 -7.21 -5.13 -10.64
C PHE A 35 -6.91 -4.16 -9.48
N PRO A 36 -7.71 -3.11 -9.26
CA PRO A 36 -7.51 -2.18 -8.15
C PRO A 36 -7.40 -2.88 -6.79
N SER A 37 -6.56 -2.37 -5.90
CA SER A 37 -6.40 -2.94 -4.54
C SER A 37 -7.67 -2.79 -3.70
N VAL A 38 -8.51 -1.81 -4.01
CA VAL A 38 -9.82 -1.58 -3.39
C VAL A 38 -10.82 -1.28 -4.49
N THR A 39 -11.95 -1.98 -4.48
CA THR A 39 -13.08 -1.77 -5.38
C THR A 39 -14.35 -1.59 -4.56
N LEU A 40 -15.11 -0.55 -4.87
CA LEU A 40 -16.41 -0.33 -4.25
C LEU A 40 -17.47 -1.17 -4.96
N LEU A 41 -18.35 -1.74 -4.16
CA LEU A 41 -19.46 -2.57 -4.60
C LEU A 41 -20.76 -2.10 -3.93
N PRO A 42 -21.92 -2.29 -4.58
CA PRO A 42 -23.21 -2.21 -3.92
C PRO A 42 -23.28 -3.16 -2.72
N PRO A 43 -24.00 -2.80 -1.64
CA PRO A 43 -24.09 -3.61 -0.43
C PRO A 43 -24.54 -5.05 -0.68
N PHE A 44 -25.49 -5.28 -1.59
CA PHE A 44 -25.98 -6.63 -1.89
C PHE A 44 -24.91 -7.53 -2.52
N LEU A 45 -23.97 -6.99 -3.34
CA LEU A 45 -22.85 -7.78 -3.86
C LEU A 45 -21.87 -8.14 -2.73
N GLY A 46 -21.58 -7.20 -1.85
CA GLY A 46 -20.78 -7.47 -0.65
C GLY A 46 -21.44 -8.53 0.22
N TYR A 47 -22.75 -8.48 0.41
CA TYR A 47 -23.52 -9.50 1.13
C TYR A 47 -23.40 -10.87 0.47
N ILE A 48 -23.59 -10.97 -0.85
CA ILE A 48 -23.43 -12.24 -1.59
C ILE A 48 -22.05 -12.84 -1.32
N PHE A 49 -20.99 -12.05 -1.52
CA PHE A 49 -19.61 -12.57 -1.41
C PHE A 49 -19.19 -12.92 0.03
N ASN A 50 -19.78 -12.27 1.04
CA ASN A 50 -19.56 -12.63 2.44
C ASN A 50 -20.36 -13.85 2.89
N THR A 51 -21.54 -14.07 2.30
CA THR A 51 -22.45 -15.16 2.71
C THR A 51 -22.15 -16.47 1.99
N ILE A 52 -21.53 -16.39 0.81
CA ILE A 52 -21.12 -17.59 0.06
C ILE A 52 -20.10 -18.36 0.89
N THR A 53 -20.53 -19.53 1.37
CA THR A 53 -19.72 -20.51 2.06
C THR A 53 -19.83 -21.85 1.32
N ASP A 54 -19.08 -22.82 1.82
CA ASP A 54 -19.07 -24.21 1.35
C ASP A 54 -20.43 -24.92 1.49
N ASP A 55 -21.37 -24.34 2.22
CA ASP A 55 -22.68 -24.91 2.48
C ASP A 55 -23.70 -24.43 1.44
N ASN A 56 -24.45 -25.38 0.84
CA ASN A 56 -25.57 -25.09 -0.08
C ASN A 56 -26.67 -24.21 0.56
N ARG A 57 -26.74 -24.15 1.90
CA ARG A 57 -27.65 -23.26 2.64
C ARG A 57 -27.39 -21.80 2.36
N SER A 58 -26.14 -21.42 2.05
CA SER A 58 -25.79 -20.03 1.77
C SER A 58 -26.52 -19.48 0.54
N VAL A 59 -26.77 -20.30 -0.46
CA VAL A 59 -27.53 -19.87 -1.66
C VAL A 59 -28.98 -19.57 -1.35
N ASP A 60 -29.62 -20.41 -0.51
CA ASP A 60 -31.01 -20.20 -0.09
C ASP A 60 -31.14 -18.97 0.81
N GLU A 61 -30.20 -18.76 1.71
CA GLU A 61 -30.12 -17.56 2.55
C GLU A 61 -29.98 -16.27 1.72
N ILE A 62 -29.09 -16.27 0.73
CA ILE A 62 -28.89 -15.15 -0.18
C ILE A 62 -30.19 -14.88 -0.98
N ALA A 63 -30.80 -15.93 -1.54
CA ALA A 63 -32.03 -15.82 -2.30
C ALA A 63 -33.17 -15.20 -1.46
N GLN A 64 -33.36 -15.71 -0.24
CA GLN A 64 -34.37 -15.19 0.69
C GLN A 64 -34.10 -13.74 1.08
N LYS A 65 -32.87 -13.39 1.46
CA LYS A 65 -32.48 -12.04 1.88
C LYS A 65 -32.64 -10.99 0.78
N LEU A 66 -32.33 -11.38 -0.46
CA LEU A 66 -32.42 -10.48 -1.62
C LEU A 66 -33.80 -10.46 -2.27
N GLY A 67 -34.71 -11.36 -1.89
CA GLY A 67 -36.04 -11.48 -2.50
C GLY A 67 -35.98 -11.94 -3.97
N ILE A 68 -34.99 -12.78 -4.33
CA ILE A 68 -34.78 -13.33 -5.67
C ILE A 68 -34.84 -14.86 -5.64
N THR A 69 -34.89 -15.50 -6.80
CA THR A 69 -34.94 -16.97 -6.82
C THR A 69 -33.56 -17.59 -6.67
N ARG A 70 -33.53 -18.84 -6.18
CA ARG A 70 -32.29 -19.64 -6.05
C ARG A 70 -31.55 -19.76 -7.38
N GLU A 71 -32.30 -19.92 -8.48
CA GLU A 71 -31.74 -20.07 -9.84
C GLU A 71 -30.97 -18.81 -10.28
N ILE A 72 -31.48 -17.62 -9.94
CA ILE A 72 -30.80 -16.35 -10.23
C ILE A 72 -29.46 -16.28 -9.45
N VAL A 73 -29.47 -16.61 -8.16
CA VAL A 73 -28.25 -16.63 -7.34
C VAL A 73 -27.25 -17.64 -7.91
N MET A 74 -27.71 -18.86 -8.22
CA MET A 74 -26.86 -19.91 -8.79
C MET A 74 -26.26 -19.52 -10.13
N SER A 75 -27.07 -18.94 -11.05
CA SER A 75 -26.60 -18.46 -12.35
C SER A 75 -25.51 -17.39 -12.20
N PHE A 76 -25.70 -16.44 -11.28
CA PHE A 76 -24.70 -15.40 -11.00
C PHE A 76 -23.39 -15.97 -10.46
N ILE A 77 -23.48 -16.83 -9.43
CA ILE A 77 -22.31 -17.46 -8.81
C ILE A 77 -21.52 -18.29 -9.83
N THR A 78 -22.23 -19.10 -10.66
CA THR A 78 -21.61 -19.97 -11.65
C THR A 78 -20.76 -19.20 -12.67
N GLN A 79 -21.15 -17.98 -13.03
CA GLN A 79 -20.36 -17.12 -13.93
C GLN A 79 -19.06 -16.61 -13.31
N LEU A 80 -18.94 -16.61 -11.98
CA LEU A 80 -17.80 -16.08 -11.25
C LEU A 80 -16.84 -17.16 -10.79
N ILE A 81 -17.27 -18.43 -10.78
CA ILE A 81 -16.45 -19.56 -10.31
C ILE A 81 -15.30 -19.81 -11.27
N ASP A 82 -14.08 -19.76 -10.74
CA ASP A 82 -12.83 -20.07 -11.44
C ASP A 82 -12.69 -19.34 -12.79
N ASN A 83 -13.36 -18.20 -12.92
CA ASN A 83 -13.36 -17.40 -14.15
C ASN A 83 -12.04 -16.63 -14.27
N SER A 84 -11.28 -16.92 -15.32
CA SER A 84 -9.97 -16.29 -15.60
C SER A 84 -10.07 -14.85 -16.13
N SER A 85 -11.29 -14.34 -16.38
CA SER A 85 -11.54 -12.98 -16.89
C SER A 85 -12.31 -12.15 -15.88
N SER A 86 -12.10 -10.84 -15.88
CA SER A 86 -12.93 -9.91 -15.11
C SER A 86 -14.37 -9.91 -15.64
N VAL A 87 -15.35 -9.83 -14.74
CA VAL A 87 -16.78 -9.84 -15.07
C VAL A 87 -17.39 -8.46 -14.85
N LYS A 88 -18.13 -7.98 -15.85
CA LYS A 88 -18.91 -6.74 -15.74
C LYS A 88 -20.33 -7.05 -15.25
N VAL A 89 -20.72 -6.40 -14.16
CA VAL A 89 -22.06 -6.51 -13.58
C VAL A 89 -22.77 -5.17 -13.69
N LYS A 90 -23.97 -5.15 -14.27
CA LYS A 90 -24.79 -3.94 -14.35
C LYS A 90 -25.89 -3.96 -13.31
N VAL A 91 -25.97 -2.90 -12.50
CA VAL A 91 -26.96 -2.75 -11.44
C VAL A 91 -27.47 -1.33 -11.44
N GLY A 92 -28.78 -1.14 -11.54
CA GLY A 92 -29.40 0.20 -11.50
C GLY A 92 -28.83 1.20 -12.51
N GLY A 93 -28.40 0.70 -13.71
CA GLY A 93 -27.75 1.52 -14.73
C GLY A 93 -26.25 1.79 -14.51
N GLN A 94 -25.69 1.40 -13.38
CA GLN A 94 -24.25 1.48 -13.11
C GLN A 94 -23.54 0.17 -13.47
N GLU A 95 -22.28 0.27 -13.91
CA GLU A 95 -21.44 -0.86 -14.27
C GLU A 95 -20.36 -1.05 -13.20
N PHE A 96 -20.25 -2.29 -12.70
CA PHE A 96 -19.24 -2.71 -11.73
C PHE A 96 -18.36 -3.77 -12.36
N LEU A 97 -17.06 -3.64 -12.19
CA LEU A 97 -16.10 -4.63 -12.67
C LEU A 97 -15.66 -5.49 -11.48
N LEU A 98 -15.83 -6.81 -11.61
CA LEU A 98 -15.38 -7.80 -10.64
C LEU A 98 -14.08 -8.45 -11.15
N PRO A 99 -13.11 -8.76 -10.27
CA PRO A 99 -11.84 -9.36 -10.67
C PRO A 99 -12.03 -10.80 -11.18
N SER A 100 -11.07 -11.25 -11.98
CA SER A 100 -10.94 -12.68 -12.31
C SER A 100 -10.69 -13.50 -11.03
N TYR A 101 -11.13 -14.76 -11.06
CA TYR A 101 -10.98 -15.70 -9.95
C TYR A 101 -11.56 -15.18 -8.60
N LEU A 102 -12.65 -14.40 -8.66
CA LEU A 102 -13.26 -13.86 -7.44
C LEU A 102 -13.85 -14.95 -6.54
N LEU A 103 -14.46 -15.97 -7.14
CA LEU A 103 -14.93 -17.16 -6.46
C LEU A 103 -14.12 -18.38 -6.91
N VAL A 104 -13.73 -19.22 -5.98
CA VAL A 104 -12.93 -20.42 -6.26
C VAL A 104 -13.54 -21.65 -5.61
N PRO A 105 -13.38 -22.86 -6.24
CA PRO A 105 -13.77 -24.11 -5.61
C PRO A 105 -13.00 -24.33 -4.32
N THR A 106 -13.67 -24.70 -3.26
CA THR A 106 -12.99 -24.95 -2.00
C THR A 106 -12.26 -26.29 -1.99
N LYS A 107 -10.96 -26.25 -1.62
CA LYS A 107 -10.19 -27.37 -1.08
C LYS A 107 -9.53 -26.99 0.25
N LEU A 108 -9.89 -25.83 0.80
CA LEU A 108 -9.20 -25.21 1.94
C LEU A 108 -10.20 -25.02 3.09
N ASP A 109 -9.84 -25.59 4.24
CA ASP A 109 -10.50 -25.32 5.54
C ASP A 109 -10.08 -23.91 6.02
N VAL A 110 -10.65 -22.86 5.45
CA VAL A 110 -10.41 -21.49 5.89
C VAL A 110 -11.71 -20.96 6.49
N LYS A 111 -11.83 -21.05 7.81
CA LYS A 111 -12.83 -20.30 8.57
C LYS A 111 -12.26 -18.91 8.82
N GLU A 112 -12.62 -17.94 8.01
CA GLU A 112 -12.40 -16.53 8.32
C GLU A 112 -13.70 -15.94 8.87
N GLU A 113 -13.66 -15.43 10.10
CA GLU A 113 -14.75 -14.61 10.64
C GLU A 113 -14.65 -13.22 9.99
N TYR A 114 -15.60 -12.90 9.12
CA TYR A 114 -15.74 -11.57 8.58
C TYR A 114 -16.56 -10.70 9.54
N LEU A 115 -16.08 -9.49 9.80
CA LEU A 115 -16.86 -8.49 10.52
C LEU A 115 -18.06 -8.09 9.66
N THR A 116 -19.22 -8.63 9.93
CA THR A 116 -20.49 -8.23 9.32
C THR A 116 -21.09 -7.08 10.11
N ILE A 117 -21.48 -6.04 9.41
CA ILE A 117 -22.36 -5.00 9.99
C ILE A 117 -23.79 -5.49 9.88
N ASP A 118 -24.50 -5.59 11.01
CA ASP A 118 -25.83 -6.20 11.10
C ASP A 118 -26.94 -5.41 10.36
N SER A 119 -26.68 -4.18 9.95
CA SER A 119 -27.64 -3.35 9.22
C SER A 119 -27.00 -2.66 8.04
N PHE A 120 -27.44 -3.00 6.83
CA PHE A 120 -27.06 -2.29 5.61
C PHE A 120 -28.25 -2.16 4.66
N ALA A 121 -28.29 -1.03 3.97
CA ALA A 121 -29.31 -0.74 2.98
C ALA A 121 -28.99 -1.47 1.67
N LEU A 122 -29.53 -2.69 1.48
CA LEU A 122 -29.26 -3.54 0.32
C LEU A 122 -29.46 -2.87 -1.04
N ASN A 123 -30.41 -1.93 -1.10
CA ASN A 123 -30.86 -1.30 -2.35
C ASN A 123 -30.26 0.10 -2.56
N GLU A 124 -29.48 0.61 -1.63
CA GLU A 124 -28.85 1.91 -1.73
C GLU A 124 -27.34 1.76 -1.96
N PHE A 125 -26.80 2.45 -2.96
CA PHE A 125 -25.37 2.51 -3.19
C PHE A 125 -24.89 3.93 -3.19
N ILE A 126 -24.25 4.33 -2.08
CA ILE A 126 -23.62 5.64 -1.94
C ILE A 126 -22.14 5.41 -1.70
N PRO A 127 -21.27 5.70 -2.70
CA PRO A 127 -19.83 5.64 -2.51
C PRO A 127 -19.41 6.57 -1.37
N SER A 128 -18.78 6.03 -0.35
CA SER A 128 -18.36 6.80 0.83
C SER A 128 -16.91 6.46 1.21
N ARG A 129 -16.29 7.27 2.06
CA ARG A 129 -15.06 6.93 2.75
C ARG A 129 -15.36 5.92 3.86
N PRO A 130 -14.57 4.84 4.03
CA PRO A 130 -14.87 3.85 5.06
C PRO A 130 -14.82 4.47 6.47
N GLN A 131 -15.63 3.92 7.38
CA GLN A 131 -15.71 4.38 8.78
C GLN A 131 -14.43 4.16 9.58
N ALA A 132 -13.55 3.26 9.13
CA ALA A 132 -12.19 3.08 9.60
C ALA A 132 -11.29 2.70 8.42
N PRO A 133 -9.96 2.85 8.50
CA PRO A 133 -9.09 2.53 7.37
C PRO A 133 -9.18 1.05 6.99
N LEU A 134 -9.01 0.74 5.69
CA LEU A 134 -8.93 -0.63 5.18
C LEU A 134 -7.51 -1.19 5.30
N ALA A 135 -6.52 -0.31 5.31
CA ALA A 135 -5.12 -0.67 5.47
C ALA A 135 -4.39 0.32 6.39
N VAL A 136 -3.42 -0.20 7.13
CA VAL A 136 -2.55 0.59 8.03
C VAL A 136 -1.10 0.33 7.67
N ASN A 137 -0.33 1.41 7.47
CA ASN A 137 1.13 1.38 7.51
C ASN A 137 1.55 1.69 8.94
N PHE A 138 2.08 0.71 9.66
CA PHE A 138 2.53 0.90 11.02
C PHE A 138 4.06 0.93 11.09
N MET A 139 4.62 2.10 11.32
CA MET A 139 6.03 2.30 11.60
C MET A 139 6.27 1.93 13.06
N VAL A 140 6.76 0.71 13.30
CA VAL A 140 6.93 0.18 14.68
C VAL A 140 8.16 0.75 15.38
N THR A 141 9.13 1.25 14.62
CA THR A 141 10.35 1.91 15.14
C THR A 141 10.95 2.81 14.07
N THR A 142 11.69 3.85 14.45
CA THR A 142 12.53 4.61 13.53
C THR A 142 13.99 4.15 13.53
N ARG A 143 14.38 3.25 14.44
CA ARG A 143 15.72 2.67 14.48
C ARG A 143 15.98 1.80 13.26
N CYS A 144 17.22 1.80 12.78
CA CYS A 144 17.64 1.01 11.64
C CYS A 144 19.08 0.52 11.84
N THR A 145 19.40 -0.63 11.24
CA THR A 145 20.78 -1.15 11.20
C THR A 145 21.63 -0.49 10.11
N THR A 146 21.00 0.25 9.21
CA THR A 146 21.65 0.99 8.12
C THR A 146 21.40 2.48 8.26
N ASP A 147 22.30 3.31 7.76
CA ASP A 147 22.19 4.76 7.75
C ASP A 147 22.01 5.28 6.32
N CYS A 148 20.82 5.00 5.74
CA CYS A 148 20.53 5.35 4.35
C CYS A 148 20.51 6.86 4.12
N LEU A 149 21.20 7.34 3.08
CA LEU A 149 21.23 8.76 2.69
C LEU A 149 19.84 9.32 2.41
N TYR A 150 18.92 8.48 1.86
CA TYR A 150 17.59 8.87 1.43
C TYR A 150 16.48 8.52 2.45
N PHE A 151 16.83 8.23 3.70
CA PHE A 151 15.81 7.90 4.71
C PHE A 151 14.98 9.14 5.08
N TYR A 152 13.66 8.98 5.09
CA TYR A 152 12.68 10.08 5.14
C TYR A 152 12.24 10.49 6.57
N ALA A 153 12.72 9.80 7.62
CA ALA A 153 12.30 10.05 9.01
C ALA A 153 13.50 10.17 9.97
N ASP A 154 13.25 10.62 11.18
CA ASP A 154 14.25 10.60 12.27
C ASP A 154 14.60 9.15 12.65
N ARG A 155 15.89 8.87 12.81
CA ARG A 155 16.40 7.54 13.17
C ARG A 155 16.76 7.39 14.65
N SER A 156 16.55 8.43 15.44
CA SER A 156 16.97 8.42 16.86
C SER A 156 16.22 7.40 17.70
N GLY A 157 15.00 7.03 17.33
CA GLY A 157 14.11 6.16 18.11
C GLY A 157 13.70 6.74 19.46
N LYS A 158 13.91 8.06 19.67
CA LYS A 158 13.64 8.71 20.98
C LYS A 158 12.18 8.70 21.36
N GLU A 159 11.29 8.77 20.38
CA GLU A 159 9.84 8.78 20.58
C GLU A 159 9.19 7.43 20.27
N ASP A 160 9.96 6.37 20.03
CA ASP A 160 9.42 5.05 19.72
C ASP A 160 8.54 4.55 20.87
N LEU A 161 7.42 3.94 20.50
CA LEU A 161 6.52 3.23 21.42
C LEU A 161 7.23 2.08 22.12
N SER A 162 6.80 1.76 23.35
CA SER A 162 7.18 0.51 23.99
C SER A 162 6.58 -0.69 23.28
N LEU A 163 7.19 -1.88 23.47
CA LEU A 163 6.65 -3.12 22.89
C LEU A 163 5.18 -3.34 23.32
N GLU A 164 4.84 -3.09 24.59
CA GLU A 164 3.49 -3.21 25.12
C GLU A 164 2.52 -2.27 24.37
N GLN A 165 2.91 -1.03 24.13
CA GLN A 165 2.09 -0.08 23.38
C GLN A 165 1.90 -0.53 21.92
N ILE A 166 2.95 -1.07 21.28
CA ILE A 166 2.87 -1.63 19.91
C ILE A 166 1.86 -2.78 19.88
N LEU A 167 1.95 -3.73 20.82
CA LEU A 167 1.04 -4.88 20.88
C LEU A 167 -0.42 -4.46 21.16
N ARG A 168 -0.64 -3.44 21.98
CA ARG A 168 -1.97 -2.85 22.20
C ARG A 168 -2.52 -2.17 20.95
N ILE A 169 -1.67 -1.46 20.22
CA ILE A 169 -2.09 -0.80 18.97
C ILE A 169 -2.43 -1.84 17.89
N LEU A 170 -1.77 -2.99 17.85
CA LEU A 170 -2.16 -4.09 16.95
C LEU A 170 -3.57 -4.62 17.25
N ASP A 171 -3.95 -4.74 18.53
CA ASP A 171 -5.33 -5.08 18.91
C ASP A 171 -6.31 -4.00 18.43
N GLU A 172 -6.00 -2.72 18.64
CA GLU A 172 -6.82 -1.60 18.19
C GLU A 172 -7.02 -1.59 16.66
N ILE A 173 -5.95 -1.86 15.90
CA ILE A 173 -5.99 -1.98 14.44
C ILE A 173 -6.93 -3.13 14.03
N TYR A 174 -6.80 -4.28 14.68
CA TYR A 174 -7.64 -5.45 14.40
C TYR A 174 -9.12 -5.18 14.68
N TYR A 175 -9.46 -4.69 15.87
CA TYR A 175 -10.85 -4.42 16.27
C TYR A 175 -11.50 -3.26 15.47
N SER A 176 -10.67 -2.44 14.81
CA SER A 176 -11.16 -1.43 13.86
C SER A 176 -11.53 -2.01 12.49
N GLY A 177 -11.34 -3.31 12.25
CA GLY A 177 -11.67 -3.99 10.99
C GLY A 177 -10.70 -3.69 9.84
N VAL A 178 -9.44 -3.41 10.16
CA VAL A 178 -8.38 -3.25 9.17
C VAL A 178 -8.05 -4.60 8.53
N ILE A 179 -7.92 -4.63 7.21
CA ILE A 179 -7.67 -5.85 6.43
C ILE A 179 -6.16 -6.03 6.18
N ASN A 180 -5.49 -4.97 5.74
CA ASN A 180 -4.08 -5.02 5.39
C ASN A 180 -3.22 -4.27 6.40
N LEU A 181 -2.17 -4.92 6.89
CA LEU A 181 -1.17 -4.34 7.79
C LEU A 181 0.20 -4.38 7.13
N ALA A 182 0.82 -3.22 6.93
CA ALA A 182 2.22 -3.11 6.60
C ALA A 182 3.01 -2.71 7.85
N LEU A 183 3.95 -3.55 8.26
CA LEU A 183 4.89 -3.23 9.34
C LEU A 183 6.14 -2.61 8.69
N THR A 184 6.33 -1.34 8.98
CA THR A 184 7.40 -0.52 8.42
C THR A 184 8.21 0.13 9.53
N GLY A 185 9.09 1.05 9.15
CA GLY A 185 9.85 1.85 10.10
C GLY A 185 11.21 2.24 9.55
N GLY A 186 12.17 2.34 10.44
CA GLY A 186 13.57 2.22 10.09
C GLY A 186 13.82 0.80 9.58
N ASP A 187 13.92 -0.14 10.51
CA ASP A 187 13.88 -1.56 10.21
C ASP A 187 13.26 -2.31 11.40
N ILE A 188 12.20 -3.08 11.17
CA ILE A 188 11.50 -3.81 12.23
C ILE A 188 12.45 -4.71 13.04
N PHE A 189 13.47 -5.28 12.41
CA PHE A 189 14.43 -6.17 13.07
C PHE A 189 15.41 -5.43 14.00
N SER A 190 15.38 -4.09 14.02
CA SER A 190 16.03 -3.26 15.05
C SER A 190 15.18 -3.10 16.33
N LEU A 191 13.93 -3.54 16.31
CA LEU A 191 13.04 -3.53 17.47
C LEU A 191 13.32 -4.74 18.36
N HIS A 192 13.57 -4.53 19.66
CA HIS A 192 13.60 -5.65 20.61
C HIS A 192 12.18 -6.26 20.74
N GLY A 193 12.04 -7.57 20.53
CA GLY A 193 10.74 -8.25 20.54
C GLY A 193 9.95 -8.15 19.24
N TRP A 194 10.61 -7.90 18.11
CA TRP A 194 10.01 -7.90 16.79
C TRP A 194 9.27 -9.20 16.45
N ASP A 195 9.78 -10.33 16.95
CA ASP A 195 9.16 -11.65 16.83
C ASP A 195 7.79 -11.71 17.52
N LEU A 196 7.64 -11.08 18.68
CA LEU A 196 6.35 -10.98 19.40
C LEU A 196 5.35 -10.13 18.60
N VAL A 197 5.82 -9.06 17.93
CA VAL A 197 4.97 -8.25 17.04
C VAL A 197 4.45 -9.08 15.88
N LEU A 198 5.31 -9.89 15.25
CA LEU A 198 4.91 -10.76 14.14
C LEU A 198 3.98 -11.89 14.61
N GLN A 199 4.28 -12.54 15.72
CA GLN A 199 3.43 -13.59 16.29
C GLN A 199 2.04 -13.06 16.65
N LYS A 200 1.97 -11.87 17.27
CA LYS A 200 0.70 -11.19 17.56
C LYS A 200 -0.08 -10.89 16.30
N SER A 201 0.58 -10.32 15.29
CA SER A 201 -0.06 -9.99 14.03
C SER A 201 -0.59 -11.23 13.30
N LYS A 202 0.17 -12.34 13.32
CA LYS A 202 -0.27 -13.63 12.78
C LYS A 202 -1.50 -14.16 13.55
N LYS A 203 -1.46 -14.10 14.89
CA LYS A 203 -2.58 -14.55 15.76
C LYS A 203 -3.86 -13.76 15.48
N LEU A 204 -3.75 -12.49 15.17
CA LEU A 204 -4.86 -11.62 14.80
C LEU A 204 -5.33 -11.82 13.32
N GLY A 205 -4.69 -12.72 12.56
CA GLY A 205 -5.10 -13.02 11.19
C GLY A 205 -4.69 -11.97 10.15
N PHE A 206 -3.79 -11.05 10.48
CA PHE A 206 -3.36 -10.03 9.52
C PHE A 206 -2.60 -10.60 8.33
N SER A 207 -2.88 -10.04 7.16
CA SER A 207 -2.04 -10.15 5.98
C SER A 207 -0.87 -9.16 6.10
N ILE A 208 0.27 -9.63 6.60
CA ILE A 208 1.42 -8.77 6.93
C ILE A 208 2.29 -8.56 5.70
N SER A 209 2.65 -7.31 5.44
CA SER A 209 3.75 -6.94 4.55
C SER A 209 4.95 -6.47 5.37
N LEU A 210 6.11 -7.06 5.13
CA LEU A 210 7.37 -6.74 5.81
C LEU A 210 8.38 -6.16 4.83
N SER A 211 9.10 -5.13 5.26
CA SER A 211 10.21 -4.53 4.53
C SER A 211 11.45 -4.44 5.39
N THR A 212 12.60 -4.86 4.86
CA THR A 212 13.89 -4.80 5.57
C THR A 212 15.07 -4.53 4.64
N LYS A 213 16.18 -4.07 5.21
CA LYS A 213 17.53 -4.09 4.66
C LYS A 213 18.48 -4.97 5.50
N THR A 214 18.00 -5.55 6.57
CA THR A 214 18.82 -6.30 7.52
C THR A 214 18.90 -7.77 7.14
N PRO A 215 20.05 -8.28 6.68
CA PRO A 215 20.24 -9.71 6.48
C PRO A 215 20.34 -10.40 7.85
N LEU A 216 19.25 -11.03 8.28
CA LEU A 216 19.19 -11.68 9.59
C LEU A 216 20.17 -12.86 9.67
N PRO A 217 20.82 -13.08 10.85
CA PRO A 217 21.63 -14.28 11.11
C PRO A 217 20.74 -15.51 11.23
N ASP A 218 21.36 -16.70 11.17
CA ASP A 218 20.68 -18.00 11.06
C ASP A 218 19.55 -18.21 12.08
N ARG A 219 19.84 -18.03 13.37
CA ARG A 219 18.85 -18.22 14.43
C ARG A 219 17.62 -17.29 14.28
N GLN A 220 17.86 -16.03 13.92
CA GLN A 220 16.77 -15.06 13.76
C GLN A 220 16.00 -15.30 12.44
N SER A 221 16.66 -15.83 11.41
CA SER A 221 15.99 -16.15 10.15
C SER A 221 14.92 -17.25 10.35
N TRP A 222 15.15 -18.24 11.21
CA TRP A 222 14.19 -19.28 11.53
C TRP A 222 12.91 -18.73 12.18
N LEU A 223 13.02 -17.69 13.00
CA LEU A 223 11.86 -17.03 13.61
C LEU A 223 10.89 -16.44 12.58
N LEU A 224 11.38 -16.02 11.41
CA LEU A 224 10.49 -15.56 10.32
C LEU A 224 9.52 -16.66 9.88
N SER A 225 10.03 -17.87 9.67
CA SER A 225 9.21 -19.02 9.29
C SER A 225 8.21 -19.40 10.39
N GLU A 226 8.65 -19.42 11.65
CA GLU A 226 7.79 -19.68 12.81
C GLU A 226 6.67 -18.63 12.94
N CYS A 227 6.98 -17.37 12.65
CA CYS A 227 6.00 -16.29 12.59
C CYS A 227 5.09 -16.37 11.34
N GLY A 228 5.30 -17.34 10.45
CA GLY A 228 4.48 -17.54 9.25
C GLY A 228 4.75 -16.55 8.14
N VAL A 229 5.93 -15.94 8.11
CA VAL A 229 6.36 -15.07 7.01
C VAL A 229 6.66 -15.95 5.80
N SER A 230 5.91 -15.77 4.73
CA SER A 230 6.09 -16.48 3.44
C SER A 230 6.64 -15.58 2.34
N GLU A 231 6.58 -14.27 2.54
CA GLU A 231 7.10 -13.27 1.62
C GLU A 231 7.73 -12.13 2.40
N LEU A 232 8.87 -11.64 1.90
CA LEU A 232 9.64 -10.54 2.47
C LEU A 232 10.02 -9.56 1.37
N GLN A 233 9.77 -8.26 1.57
CA GLN A 233 10.42 -7.25 0.77
C GLN A 233 11.83 -7.01 1.31
N PHE A 234 12.84 -7.18 0.46
CA PHE A 234 14.21 -6.83 0.82
C PHE A 234 14.69 -5.64 -0.02
N SER A 235 15.14 -4.60 0.64
CA SER A 235 15.67 -3.42 -0.04
C SER A 235 17.16 -3.61 -0.31
N LEU A 236 17.55 -3.75 -1.59
CA LEU A 236 18.94 -3.91 -2.03
C LEU A 236 19.21 -2.94 -3.19
N ASP A 237 20.08 -1.97 -2.97
CA ASP A 237 20.28 -0.85 -3.89
C ASP A 237 21.46 -1.06 -4.85
N SER A 238 22.41 -1.93 -4.50
CA SER A 238 23.62 -2.28 -5.23
C SER A 238 24.22 -3.57 -4.68
N VAL A 239 25.15 -4.16 -5.41
CA VAL A 239 26.02 -5.25 -4.92
C VAL A 239 27.48 -4.81 -4.80
N VAL A 240 27.80 -3.61 -5.18
CA VAL A 240 29.14 -3.03 -5.14
C VAL A 240 29.43 -2.49 -3.73
N PRO A 241 30.41 -3.03 -2.97
CA PRO A 241 30.63 -2.67 -1.58
C PRO A 241 30.88 -1.19 -1.34
N SER A 242 31.60 -0.50 -2.24
CA SER A 242 31.88 0.92 -2.11
C SER A 242 30.62 1.81 -2.28
N ILE A 243 29.69 1.39 -3.16
CA ILE A 243 28.40 2.06 -3.34
C ILE A 243 27.53 1.84 -2.10
N LEU A 244 27.43 0.59 -1.63
CA LEU A 244 26.65 0.23 -0.44
C LEU A 244 27.17 0.95 0.81
N SER A 245 28.50 1.02 0.99
CA SER A 245 29.10 1.76 2.08
C SER A 245 28.75 3.24 2.04
N LYS A 246 28.74 3.84 0.85
CA LYS A 246 28.39 5.26 0.68
C LYS A 246 26.91 5.53 0.89
N MET A 247 26.02 4.66 0.39
CA MET A 247 24.58 4.88 0.43
C MET A 247 23.94 4.47 1.76
N LEU A 248 24.45 3.40 2.39
CA LEU A 248 23.83 2.75 3.56
C LEU A 248 24.72 2.76 4.80
N HIS A 249 25.97 3.24 4.70
CA HIS A 249 27.00 3.20 5.76
C HIS A 249 27.23 1.78 6.33
N VAL A 250 27.21 0.77 5.47
CA VAL A 250 27.47 -0.64 5.82
C VAL A 250 28.91 -1.04 5.52
N ASP A 251 29.40 -2.10 6.18
CA ASP A 251 30.72 -2.67 5.95
C ASP A 251 30.80 -3.48 4.66
N THR A 252 32.01 -3.80 4.21
CA THR A 252 32.28 -4.53 2.96
C THR A 252 31.74 -5.96 2.95
N GLY A 253 31.48 -6.57 4.11
CA GLY A 253 30.90 -7.91 4.24
C GLY A 253 29.36 -7.94 4.12
N TYR A 254 28.71 -6.79 4.00
CA TYR A 254 27.24 -6.71 3.96
C TYR A 254 26.66 -7.57 2.83
N ILE A 255 27.16 -7.47 1.60
CA ILE A 255 26.62 -8.24 0.47
C ILE A 255 26.74 -9.76 0.66
N ASN A 256 27.82 -10.24 1.26
CA ASN A 256 27.99 -11.67 1.58
C ASN A 256 26.96 -12.14 2.62
N ARG A 257 26.57 -11.27 3.56
CA ARG A 257 25.48 -11.57 4.52
C ARG A 257 24.12 -11.58 3.85
N VAL A 258 23.87 -10.68 2.89
CA VAL A 258 22.65 -10.67 2.07
C VAL A 258 22.53 -11.96 1.27
N GLU A 259 23.59 -12.38 0.59
CA GLU A 259 23.62 -13.60 -0.20
C GLU A 259 23.26 -14.82 0.66
N LYS A 260 23.92 -15.00 1.81
CA LYS A 260 23.62 -16.08 2.76
C LYS A 260 22.18 -16.02 3.26
N PHE A 261 21.67 -14.83 3.52
CA PHE A 261 20.30 -14.64 3.97
C PHE A 261 19.27 -15.03 2.88
N PHE A 262 19.53 -14.69 1.60
CA PHE A 262 18.66 -15.07 0.49
C PHE A 262 18.61 -16.59 0.29
N TYR A 263 19.76 -17.29 0.39
CA TYR A 263 19.77 -18.76 0.38
C TYR A 263 19.00 -19.37 1.55
N ARG A 264 19.11 -18.81 2.75
CA ARG A 264 18.30 -19.28 3.89
C ARG A 264 16.81 -19.07 3.67
N CYS A 265 16.41 -17.91 3.18
CA CYS A 265 15.01 -17.64 2.82
C CYS A 265 14.50 -18.67 1.80
N SER A 266 15.29 -18.98 0.78
CA SER A 266 14.97 -20.03 -0.20
C SER A 266 14.76 -21.39 0.47
N GLY A 267 15.67 -21.81 1.35
CA GLY A 267 15.56 -23.07 2.10
C GLY A 267 14.36 -23.16 3.03
N MET A 268 13.82 -22.02 3.48
CA MET A 268 12.62 -21.91 4.31
C MET A 268 11.32 -21.70 3.50
N GLY A 269 11.39 -21.66 2.15
CA GLY A 269 10.24 -21.37 1.29
C GLY A 269 9.76 -19.91 1.35
N ILE A 270 10.59 -18.98 1.84
CA ILE A 270 10.29 -17.56 1.86
C ILE A 270 10.67 -16.94 0.53
N THR A 271 9.70 -16.32 -0.15
CA THR A 271 9.95 -15.57 -1.39
C THR A 271 10.39 -14.14 -1.07
N ILE A 272 11.21 -13.56 -1.95
CA ILE A 272 11.79 -12.23 -1.78
C ILE A 272 11.33 -11.32 -2.92
N SER A 273 10.67 -10.23 -2.58
CA SER A 273 10.43 -9.10 -3.47
C SER A 273 11.52 -8.06 -3.26
N VAL A 274 12.42 -7.89 -4.23
CA VAL A 274 13.53 -6.94 -4.10
C VAL A 274 13.05 -5.54 -4.48
N ARG A 275 13.42 -4.54 -3.69
CA ARG A 275 13.23 -3.12 -4.02
C ARG A 275 14.56 -2.40 -4.01
N SER A 276 14.83 -1.63 -5.07
CA SER A 276 16.02 -0.80 -5.18
C SER A 276 15.64 0.66 -5.29
N VAL A 277 16.29 1.52 -4.51
CA VAL A 277 16.18 2.96 -4.59
C VAL A 277 17.33 3.48 -5.43
N LEU A 278 17.00 4.18 -6.54
CA LEU A 278 17.99 4.80 -7.41
C LEU A 278 18.36 6.19 -6.92
N THR A 279 19.66 6.42 -6.87
CA THR A 279 20.29 7.71 -6.57
C THR A 279 21.39 7.96 -7.62
N LYS A 280 21.97 9.12 -7.64
CA LYS A 280 23.13 9.41 -8.51
C LYS A 280 24.36 8.49 -8.25
N TYR A 281 24.40 7.79 -7.11
CA TYR A 281 25.53 6.96 -6.71
C TYR A 281 25.47 5.53 -7.28
N ASN A 282 24.27 5.00 -7.51
CA ASN A 282 24.04 3.65 -8.06
C ASN A 282 23.32 3.68 -9.42
N ALA A 283 23.44 4.81 -10.14
CA ALA A 283 22.79 5.01 -11.42
C ALA A 283 23.65 4.56 -12.63
N SER A 284 24.77 3.85 -12.43
CA SER A 284 25.57 3.32 -13.54
C SER A 284 24.91 2.05 -14.11
N LYS A 285 25.04 1.87 -15.42
CA LYS A 285 24.55 0.65 -16.09
C LYS A 285 25.27 -0.61 -15.60
N GLU A 286 26.56 -0.48 -15.30
CA GLU A 286 27.42 -1.58 -14.82
C GLU A 286 26.98 -2.07 -13.44
N ASP A 287 26.72 -1.16 -12.51
CA ASP A 287 26.21 -1.51 -11.17
C ASP A 287 24.84 -2.17 -11.27
N PHE A 288 23.97 -1.61 -12.12
CA PHE A 288 22.64 -2.14 -12.37
C PHE A 288 22.67 -3.58 -12.93
N ILE A 289 23.55 -3.86 -13.90
CA ILE A 289 23.72 -5.21 -14.47
C ILE A 289 24.28 -6.15 -13.40
N SER A 290 25.25 -5.70 -12.60
CA SER A 290 25.82 -6.53 -11.51
C SER A 290 24.76 -6.93 -10.48
N LEU A 291 23.86 -6.02 -10.14
CA LEU A 291 22.73 -6.32 -9.24
C LEU A 291 21.75 -7.32 -9.91
N PHE A 292 21.44 -7.11 -11.18
CA PHE A 292 20.59 -8.03 -11.94
C PHE A 292 21.15 -9.45 -11.96
N ASP A 293 22.45 -9.61 -12.31
CA ASP A 293 23.12 -10.90 -12.37
C ASP A 293 23.14 -11.58 -10.99
N PHE A 294 23.38 -10.80 -9.93
CA PHE A 294 23.29 -11.28 -8.55
C PHE A 294 21.89 -11.85 -8.25
N LEU A 295 20.82 -11.12 -8.58
CA LEU A 295 19.45 -11.55 -8.30
C LEU A 295 19.07 -12.82 -9.10
N CYS A 296 19.60 -13.00 -10.30
CA CYS A 296 19.36 -14.18 -11.12
C CYS A 296 19.93 -15.50 -10.52
N ASN A 297 20.82 -15.42 -9.52
CA ASN A 297 21.34 -16.62 -8.85
C ASN A 297 20.34 -17.26 -7.87
N PHE A 298 19.20 -16.60 -7.60
CA PHE A 298 18.23 -17.06 -6.61
C PHE A 298 16.90 -17.44 -7.25
N ASN A 299 16.36 -18.59 -6.88
CA ASN A 299 15.09 -19.12 -7.39
C ASN A 299 13.85 -18.61 -6.61
N ASN A 300 14.07 -17.93 -5.49
CA ASN A 300 13.04 -17.39 -4.61
C ASN A 300 12.80 -15.89 -4.80
N ILE A 301 13.40 -15.25 -5.82
CA ILE A 301 13.09 -13.87 -6.18
C ILE A 301 11.73 -13.83 -6.88
N ARG A 302 10.79 -13.15 -6.28
CA ARG A 302 9.44 -12.97 -6.79
C ARG A 302 9.33 -11.84 -7.79
N SER A 303 9.98 -10.71 -7.51
CA SER A 303 9.97 -9.51 -8.35
C SER A 303 11.10 -8.57 -7.97
N TRP A 304 11.47 -7.70 -8.89
CA TRP A 304 12.39 -6.60 -8.63
C TRP A 304 11.70 -5.28 -8.97
N ILE A 305 11.57 -4.40 -7.98
CA ILE A 305 10.95 -3.08 -8.11
C ILE A 305 12.03 -2.02 -7.99
N ILE A 306 12.14 -1.18 -8.99
CA ILE A 306 13.14 -0.12 -9.07
C ILE A 306 12.42 1.22 -9.01
N THR A 307 12.85 2.10 -8.09
CA THR A 307 12.20 3.37 -7.85
C THR A 307 13.25 4.45 -7.60
N PRO A 308 13.18 5.62 -8.24
CA PRO A 308 14.01 6.76 -7.86
C PRO A 308 13.82 7.12 -6.39
N ALA A 309 14.84 7.71 -5.77
CA ALA A 309 14.74 8.23 -4.41
C ALA A 309 13.67 9.33 -4.34
N PHE A 310 12.77 9.21 -3.37
CA PHE A 310 11.72 10.19 -3.17
C PHE A 310 12.20 11.40 -2.37
N PHE A 311 11.60 12.54 -2.65
CA PHE A 311 11.70 13.71 -1.80
C PHE A 311 11.16 13.41 -0.40
N SER A 312 11.88 13.89 0.62
CA SER A 312 11.43 13.89 2.00
C SER A 312 11.51 15.31 2.57
N GLU A 313 10.40 15.76 3.14
CA GLU A 313 10.36 17.05 3.82
C GLU A 313 11.32 17.10 5.02
N PHE A 314 11.51 15.98 5.69
CA PHE A 314 12.39 15.86 6.86
C PHE A 314 13.87 16.05 6.52
N LYS A 315 14.30 15.64 5.29
CA LYS A 315 15.68 15.75 4.80
C LYS A 315 15.85 16.77 3.67
N SER A 316 14.87 17.63 3.45
CA SER A 316 15.00 18.65 2.40
C SER A 316 16.17 19.60 2.68
N GLY A 317 17.16 19.60 1.81
CA GLY A 317 18.29 20.54 1.79
C GLY A 317 19.63 20.02 2.24
N GLU A 318 19.75 18.79 2.76
CA GLU A 318 21.04 18.30 3.28
C GLU A 318 21.90 17.56 2.24
N ASP A 319 21.31 16.83 1.29
CA ASP A 319 22.08 16.10 0.28
C ASP A 319 21.36 16.00 -1.07
N ASP A 320 22.00 16.45 -2.14
CA ASP A 320 21.60 16.14 -3.49
C ASP A 320 22.02 14.71 -3.84
N PHE A 321 21.15 13.73 -3.59
CA PHE A 321 21.32 12.34 -4.02
C PHE A 321 20.44 11.97 -5.21
N GLY A 322 19.67 12.91 -5.76
CA GLY A 322 18.75 12.68 -6.87
C GLY A 322 19.45 12.17 -8.12
N ILE A 323 18.75 11.35 -8.89
CA ILE A 323 19.18 10.89 -10.21
C ILE A 323 18.68 11.84 -11.28
N GLN A 324 19.48 12.06 -12.33
CA GLN A 324 19.07 12.89 -13.47
C GLN A 324 18.20 12.10 -14.45
N ASN A 325 17.29 12.79 -15.17
CA ASN A 325 16.33 12.15 -16.08
C ASN A 325 16.99 11.37 -17.23
N ASP A 326 18.11 11.87 -17.76
CA ASP A 326 18.85 11.18 -18.81
C ASP A 326 19.45 9.86 -18.33
N GLN A 327 19.96 9.82 -17.10
CA GLN A 327 20.43 8.58 -16.45
C GLN A 327 19.28 7.58 -16.21
N LEU A 328 18.11 8.09 -15.79
CA LEU A 328 16.89 7.27 -15.65
C LEU A 328 16.47 6.65 -16.97
N ASP A 329 16.51 7.40 -18.08
CA ASP A 329 16.17 6.91 -19.39
C ASP A 329 17.13 5.82 -19.88
N VAL A 330 18.42 5.99 -19.63
CA VAL A 330 19.44 4.97 -19.94
C VAL A 330 19.15 3.67 -19.17
N LEU A 331 18.89 3.76 -17.88
CA LEU A 331 18.58 2.59 -17.04
C LEU A 331 17.24 1.95 -17.43
N TYR A 332 16.21 2.72 -17.66
CA TYR A 332 14.91 2.23 -18.10
C TYR A 332 15.01 1.44 -19.41
N ASN A 333 15.76 1.96 -20.37
CA ASN A 333 16.00 1.27 -21.64
C ASN A 333 16.86 0.01 -21.48
N ALA A 334 17.79 -0.01 -20.52
CA ALA A 334 18.57 -1.20 -20.18
C ALA A 334 17.65 -2.29 -19.59
N VAL A 335 16.80 -1.93 -18.62
CA VAL A 335 15.84 -2.86 -17.97
C VAL A 335 14.95 -3.57 -18.98
N ARG A 336 14.39 -2.82 -19.94
CA ARG A 336 13.48 -3.38 -20.96
C ARG A 336 14.10 -4.45 -21.85
N ARG A 337 15.43 -4.50 -21.89
CA ARG A 337 16.19 -5.49 -22.68
C ARG A 337 16.60 -6.74 -21.88
N LEU A 338 16.41 -6.71 -20.57
CA LEU A 338 16.75 -7.83 -19.71
C LEU A 338 15.73 -8.97 -19.87
N LYS A 339 16.26 -10.18 -19.95
CA LYS A 339 15.44 -11.41 -19.87
C LYS A 339 15.57 -11.97 -18.47
N ALA A 340 14.70 -11.52 -17.57
CA ALA A 340 14.71 -11.94 -16.18
C ALA A 340 13.82 -13.17 -15.94
N PRO A 341 14.19 -14.06 -15.01
CA PRO A 341 13.32 -15.15 -14.58
C PRO A 341 12.17 -14.68 -13.65
N PHE A 342 12.13 -13.40 -13.31
CA PHE A 342 11.14 -12.74 -12.46
C PHE A 342 10.69 -11.40 -13.07
N PRO A 343 9.50 -10.89 -12.73
CA PRO A 343 9.03 -9.57 -13.16
C PRO A 343 9.95 -8.44 -12.67
N ILE A 344 10.29 -7.51 -13.57
CA ILE A 344 10.97 -6.25 -13.21
C ILE A 344 10.00 -5.09 -13.44
N LEU A 345 9.78 -4.30 -12.40
CA LEU A 345 8.91 -3.12 -12.40
C LEU A 345 9.78 -1.88 -12.19
N PHE A 346 9.87 -1.05 -13.21
CA PHE A 346 10.60 0.21 -13.14
C PHE A 346 9.60 1.37 -12.97
N ASN A 347 9.53 1.92 -11.76
CA ASN A 347 8.68 3.06 -11.45
C ASN A 347 9.42 4.36 -11.79
N ARG A 348 9.02 5.04 -12.85
CA ARG A 348 9.59 6.34 -13.23
C ARG A 348 8.97 7.52 -12.47
N ASP A 349 7.84 7.31 -11.84
CA ASP A 349 6.96 8.35 -11.30
C ASP A 349 7.57 9.24 -10.19
N GLY A 350 8.83 9.01 -9.80
CA GLY A 350 9.52 9.84 -8.79
C GLY A 350 10.35 11.00 -9.34
N ASN A 351 10.70 10.98 -10.65
CA ASN A 351 11.62 11.95 -11.25
C ASN A 351 11.17 12.52 -12.61
N ASP A 352 9.98 12.12 -13.12
CA ASP A 352 9.49 12.73 -14.34
C ASP A 352 9.23 14.22 -14.06
N THR A 353 9.74 15.07 -14.93
CA THR A 353 9.16 16.41 -15.12
C THR A 353 7.67 16.21 -15.12
N VAL A 354 6.98 16.81 -14.16
CA VAL A 354 5.55 16.66 -14.00
C VAL A 354 4.89 17.08 -15.29
N GLN A 355 4.58 16.12 -16.16
CA GLN A 355 3.76 16.41 -17.30
C GLN A 355 2.37 16.73 -16.79
N LYS A 356 2.01 18.00 -16.92
CA LYS A 356 0.63 18.42 -16.70
C LYS A 356 -0.29 17.67 -17.66
N TYR A 357 -1.41 17.22 -17.15
CA TYR A 357 -2.49 16.74 -18.00
C TYR A 357 -2.96 17.87 -18.92
N LYS A 358 -3.36 17.55 -20.14
CA LYS A 358 -3.82 18.54 -21.11
C LYS A 358 -5.14 19.20 -20.70
N THR A 359 -6.03 18.42 -20.07
CA THR A 359 -7.34 18.88 -19.64
C THR A 359 -7.62 18.49 -18.19
N LYS A 360 -8.60 19.16 -17.56
CA LYS A 360 -9.08 18.83 -16.21
C LYS A 360 -9.75 17.46 -16.18
N GLU A 361 -10.45 17.12 -17.22
CA GLU A 361 -11.12 15.83 -17.40
C GLU A 361 -10.08 14.71 -17.44
N ASP A 362 -9.03 14.85 -18.24
CA ASP A 362 -7.92 13.89 -18.26
C ASP A 362 -7.26 13.74 -16.87
N PHE A 363 -7.03 14.85 -16.17
CA PHE A 363 -6.49 14.81 -14.80
C PHE A 363 -7.43 14.06 -13.86
N ILE A 364 -8.72 14.38 -13.88
CA ILE A 364 -9.71 13.73 -13.02
C ILE A 364 -9.81 12.23 -13.35
N ASP A 365 -9.73 11.83 -14.63
CA ASP A 365 -9.96 10.46 -15.04
C ASP A 365 -8.73 9.58 -14.94
N ARG A 366 -7.56 10.10 -15.23
CA ARG A 366 -6.32 9.32 -15.41
C ARG A 366 -5.32 9.49 -14.27
N ASN A 367 -5.41 10.58 -13.48
CA ASN A 367 -4.46 10.76 -12.39
C ASN A 367 -4.58 9.60 -11.39
N LYS A 368 -3.45 9.05 -10.99
CA LYS A 368 -3.40 7.94 -10.04
C LYS A 368 -4.05 8.36 -8.72
N THR A 369 -4.96 7.55 -8.23
CA THR A 369 -5.65 7.79 -6.97
C THR A 369 -4.70 7.51 -5.81
N CYS A 370 -4.47 8.50 -4.96
CA CYS A 370 -3.77 8.30 -3.70
C CYS A 370 -4.72 7.67 -2.68
N LEU A 371 -4.31 6.56 -2.04
CA LEU A 371 -5.12 5.87 -1.05
C LEU A 371 -5.01 6.50 0.36
N ALA A 372 -4.05 7.39 0.57
CA ALA A 372 -3.80 8.08 1.85
C ALA A 372 -5.05 8.85 2.32
N ASN A 373 -5.44 8.64 3.58
CA ASN A 373 -6.63 9.23 4.19
C ASN A 373 -7.95 8.97 3.41
N THR A 374 -7.93 8.07 2.43
CA THR A 374 -9.12 7.57 1.72
C THR A 374 -9.41 6.13 2.16
N TYR A 375 -8.39 5.27 2.10
CA TYR A 375 -8.46 3.86 2.51
C TYR A 375 -7.32 3.47 3.44
N THR A 376 -6.25 4.26 3.50
CA THR A 376 -5.04 3.97 4.28
C THR A 376 -4.71 5.10 5.25
N ILE A 377 -4.07 4.73 6.36
CA ILE A 377 -3.50 5.62 7.35
C ILE A 377 -2.09 5.14 7.72
N SER A 378 -1.22 6.06 8.09
CA SER A 378 0.09 5.74 8.65
C SER A 378 0.09 5.98 10.15
N VAL A 379 0.47 4.97 10.94
CA VAL A 379 0.76 5.09 12.36
C VAL A 379 2.27 5.19 12.51
N LEU A 380 2.74 6.30 13.06
CA LEU A 380 4.17 6.57 13.27
C LEU A 380 4.68 5.82 14.51
N SER A 381 5.99 5.68 14.62
CA SER A 381 6.64 5.00 15.77
C SER A 381 6.36 5.66 17.13
N SER A 382 5.96 6.91 17.12
CA SER A 382 5.51 7.66 18.31
C SER A 382 4.05 7.41 18.70
N GLY A 383 3.29 6.63 17.91
CA GLY A 383 1.84 6.42 18.07
C GLY A 383 0.98 7.50 17.42
N ARG A 384 1.57 8.57 16.90
CA ARG A 384 0.83 9.59 16.13
C ARG A 384 0.35 9.00 14.80
N CYS A 385 -0.82 9.44 14.35
CA CYS A 385 -1.39 9.04 13.07
C CYS A 385 -1.16 10.14 12.04
N SER A 386 -0.56 9.78 10.91
CA SER A 386 -0.39 10.67 9.77
C SER A 386 -1.19 10.16 8.56
N VAL A 387 -1.54 11.06 7.65
CA VAL A 387 -2.19 10.67 6.39
C VAL A 387 -1.24 9.92 5.47
N CYS A 388 0.08 10.15 5.57
CA CYS A 388 1.13 9.50 4.76
C CYS A 388 2.43 9.45 5.56
N GLU A 389 3.16 8.35 5.48
CA GLU A 389 4.47 8.19 6.15
C GLU A 389 5.55 9.15 5.61
N MET A 390 5.46 9.53 4.33
CA MET A 390 6.38 10.49 3.71
C MET A 390 6.19 11.93 4.22
N LEU A 391 5.11 12.19 4.96
CA LEU A 391 4.84 13.44 5.68
C LEU A 391 5.16 13.29 7.16
N TYR A 392 6.22 12.53 7.44
CA TYR A 392 6.67 12.21 8.77
C TYR A 392 6.82 13.47 9.62
N ASP A 393 6.16 13.42 10.78
CA ASP A 393 6.19 14.47 11.81
C ASP A 393 5.73 15.87 11.37
N ASN A 394 5.11 16.00 10.18
CA ASN A 394 4.49 17.27 9.78
C ASN A 394 3.16 17.46 10.53
N PRO A 395 3.06 18.49 11.41
CA PRO A 395 1.87 18.70 12.23
C PRO A 395 0.60 18.91 11.41
N THR A 396 0.68 19.46 10.19
CA THR A 396 -0.47 19.67 9.30
C THR A 396 -1.16 18.35 8.95
N PHE A 397 -0.42 17.27 8.79
CA PHE A 397 -0.93 15.98 8.37
C PHE A 397 -1.05 14.94 9.50
N CYS A 398 -0.69 15.31 10.72
CA CYS A 398 -0.93 14.50 11.90
C CYS A 398 -2.41 14.64 12.31
N ILE A 399 -3.18 13.53 12.23
CA ILE A 399 -4.63 13.47 12.39
C ILE A 399 -5.10 12.84 13.70
N GLY A 400 -4.17 12.28 14.50
CA GLY A 400 -4.49 11.66 15.79
C GLY A 400 -3.29 11.06 16.49
N ASP A 401 -3.53 10.43 17.65
CA ASP A 401 -2.53 9.79 18.48
C ASP A 401 -3.12 8.55 19.17
N LEU A 402 -2.65 7.36 18.81
CA LEU A 402 -3.16 6.10 19.36
C LEU A 402 -2.69 5.80 20.79
N ARG A 403 -1.88 6.65 21.37
CA ARG A 403 -1.57 6.55 22.80
C ARG A 403 -2.76 6.94 23.66
N VAL A 404 -3.62 7.83 23.15
CA VAL A 404 -4.70 8.48 23.92
C VAL A 404 -6.08 8.37 23.26
N GLN A 405 -6.19 7.86 22.01
CA GLN A 405 -7.46 7.71 21.31
C GLN A 405 -7.51 6.45 20.45
N THR A 406 -8.69 6.06 20.00
CA THR A 406 -8.89 4.91 19.11
C THR A 406 -8.51 5.24 17.67
N LEU A 407 -8.20 4.22 16.88
CA LEU A 407 -7.92 4.36 15.44
C LEU A 407 -9.13 4.96 14.70
N LYS A 408 -10.34 4.51 15.03
CA LYS A 408 -11.58 5.03 14.45
C LYS A 408 -11.78 6.52 14.78
N SER A 409 -11.45 6.95 16.00
CA SER A 409 -11.50 8.36 16.40
C SER A 409 -10.47 9.22 15.66
N ALA A 410 -9.23 8.74 15.54
CA ALA A 410 -8.18 9.41 14.76
C ALA A 410 -8.59 9.55 13.29
N TRP A 411 -9.08 8.46 12.68
CA TRP A 411 -9.56 8.41 11.31
C TRP A 411 -10.67 9.38 11.01
N ASN A 412 -11.63 9.56 11.93
CA ASN A 412 -12.80 10.44 11.79
C ASN A 412 -12.61 11.79 12.50
N SER A 413 -11.39 12.16 12.89
CA SER A 413 -11.13 13.48 13.46
C SER A 413 -11.50 14.58 12.48
N THR A 414 -11.90 15.75 12.99
CA THR A 414 -12.21 16.93 12.18
C THR A 414 -11.07 17.25 11.21
N LYS A 415 -9.83 17.08 11.66
CA LYS A 415 -8.65 17.32 10.83
C LYS A 415 -8.54 16.31 9.67
N ALA A 416 -8.73 15.01 9.95
CA ALA A 416 -8.75 13.97 8.92
C ALA A 416 -9.83 14.22 7.87
N LEU A 417 -11.04 14.59 8.32
CA LEU A 417 -12.17 14.89 7.44
C LEU A 417 -11.94 16.16 6.61
N ASN A 418 -11.38 17.21 7.18
CA ASN A 418 -11.05 18.44 6.43
C ASN A 418 -9.99 18.16 5.35
N LEU A 419 -8.95 17.37 5.66
CA LEU A 419 -7.95 16.94 4.67
C LEU A 419 -8.54 16.04 3.58
N TYR A 420 -9.54 15.21 3.92
CA TYR A 420 -10.24 14.37 2.95
C TYR A 420 -11.16 15.19 2.05
N GLN A 421 -11.95 16.09 2.62
CA GLN A 421 -12.99 16.85 1.91
C GLN A 421 -12.49 18.15 1.30
N ARG A 422 -11.24 18.42 1.24
CA ARG A 422 -10.63 19.68 0.76
C ARG A 422 -11.66 20.80 0.48
N LYS A 423 -11.42 21.99 1.02
CA LYS A 423 -12.27 23.18 0.81
C LYS A 423 -11.47 24.22 0.02
N LYS A 424 -12.17 25.09 -0.72
CA LYS A 424 -11.56 26.29 -1.28
C LYS A 424 -11.15 27.20 -0.12
N ASP A 425 -9.94 27.70 -0.16
CA ASP A 425 -9.48 28.71 0.77
C ASP A 425 -9.52 30.08 0.08
N LEU A 426 -10.62 30.80 0.23
CA LEU A 426 -10.84 32.07 -0.44
C LEU A 426 -9.93 33.19 0.08
N SER A 427 -9.21 32.99 1.19
CA SER A 427 -8.20 33.92 1.67
C SER A 427 -6.94 33.94 0.82
N GLU A 428 -6.66 32.84 0.11
CA GLU A 428 -5.51 32.68 -0.79
C GLU A 428 -5.87 33.10 -2.22
N GLN A 429 -5.70 34.36 -2.55
CA GLN A 429 -6.07 34.91 -3.87
C GLN A 429 -5.36 34.27 -5.06
N ASN A 430 -4.15 33.73 -4.85
CA ASN A 430 -3.32 33.14 -5.91
C ASN A 430 -3.52 31.63 -6.08
N ASN A 431 -4.41 30.99 -5.30
CA ASN A 431 -4.63 29.56 -5.39
C ASN A 431 -5.59 29.21 -6.55
N PRO A 432 -5.13 28.56 -7.63
CA PRO A 432 -5.97 28.25 -8.79
C PRO A 432 -7.20 27.40 -8.48
N CYS A 433 -7.16 26.60 -7.40
CA CYS A 433 -8.31 25.79 -6.97
C CYS A 433 -9.51 26.64 -6.59
N ASN A 434 -9.31 27.87 -6.11
CA ASN A 434 -10.38 28.76 -5.67
C ASN A 434 -11.29 29.19 -6.83
N PHE A 435 -10.73 29.31 -8.03
CA PHE A 435 -11.45 29.73 -9.23
C PHE A 435 -11.78 28.56 -10.18
N CYS A 436 -11.51 27.31 -9.74
CA CYS A 436 -11.72 26.14 -10.57
C CYS A 436 -13.20 25.78 -10.71
N SER A 437 -13.73 25.74 -11.93
CA SER A 437 -15.12 25.39 -12.24
C SER A 437 -15.48 23.93 -11.93
N VAL A 438 -14.49 23.03 -11.97
CA VAL A 438 -14.68 21.59 -11.70
C VAL A 438 -14.13 21.17 -10.33
N PHE A 439 -13.91 22.12 -9.41
CA PHE A 439 -13.35 21.81 -8.09
C PHE A 439 -14.18 20.79 -7.32
N ASP A 440 -15.50 20.93 -7.33
CA ASP A 440 -16.40 20.01 -6.62
C ASP A 440 -16.38 18.60 -7.22
N LEU A 441 -16.30 18.50 -8.55
CA LEU A 441 -16.13 17.20 -9.22
C LEU A 441 -14.77 16.58 -8.86
N CYS A 442 -13.70 17.37 -8.85
CA CYS A 442 -12.35 16.93 -8.51
C CYS A 442 -12.27 16.41 -7.07
N LYS A 443 -12.84 17.13 -6.09
CA LYS A 443 -12.81 16.74 -4.68
C LYS A 443 -13.72 15.55 -4.37
N ASN A 444 -14.88 15.45 -5.06
CA ASN A 444 -15.89 14.43 -4.76
C ASN A 444 -15.62 13.09 -5.43
N ARG A 445 -14.70 13.01 -6.40
CA ARG A 445 -14.30 11.72 -6.91
C ARG A 445 -13.55 10.93 -5.83
N MET A 446 -14.05 9.73 -5.60
CA MET A 446 -13.46 8.81 -4.63
C MET A 446 -11.98 8.58 -4.93
N GLY A 447 -11.18 8.79 -3.92
CA GLY A 447 -9.74 8.83 -4.04
C GLY A 447 -9.23 10.27 -4.28
N LYS A 448 -8.30 10.68 -3.44
CA LYS A 448 -7.68 12.00 -3.59
C LYS A 448 -6.96 12.09 -4.92
N LYS A 449 -7.24 13.17 -5.64
CA LYS A 449 -6.53 13.53 -6.85
C LYS A 449 -5.32 14.43 -6.57
N VAL A 450 -4.84 14.46 -5.34
CA VAL A 450 -3.74 15.30 -4.88
C VAL A 450 -2.76 14.49 -4.04
N CYS A 451 -1.49 14.50 -4.43
CA CYS A 451 -0.41 14.02 -3.59
C CYS A 451 0.15 15.18 -2.76
N TYR A 452 -0.09 15.17 -1.46
CA TYR A 452 0.40 16.24 -0.59
C TYR A 452 1.92 16.35 -0.54
N VAL A 453 2.63 15.24 -0.71
CA VAL A 453 4.10 15.24 -0.79
C VAL A 453 4.55 16.05 -2.00
N ASP A 454 3.96 15.80 -3.17
CA ASP A 454 4.30 16.52 -4.40
C ASP A 454 3.90 18.00 -4.31
N VAL A 455 2.75 18.30 -3.70
CA VAL A 455 2.31 19.68 -3.48
C VAL A 455 3.32 20.44 -2.61
N ILE A 456 3.75 19.87 -1.49
CA ILE A 456 4.72 20.53 -0.59
C ILE A 456 6.08 20.68 -1.28
N LYS A 457 6.52 19.63 -2.01
CA LYS A 457 7.78 19.68 -2.76
C LYS A 457 7.81 20.86 -3.73
N VAL A 458 6.68 21.12 -4.37
CA VAL A 458 6.55 22.09 -5.44
C VAL A 458 6.31 23.50 -4.94
N TYR A 459 5.37 23.65 -3.99
CA TYR A 459 4.91 24.97 -3.54
C TYR A 459 5.45 25.37 -2.17
N GLY A 460 6.17 24.46 -1.49
CA GLY A 460 6.68 24.68 -0.14
C GLY A 460 5.65 24.39 0.97
N LYS A 461 6.13 24.39 2.20
CA LYS A 461 5.31 24.21 3.41
C LYS A 461 4.26 25.33 3.53
N GLY A 462 3.07 24.97 4.00
CA GLY A 462 1.95 25.90 4.18
C GLY A 462 1.08 26.11 2.93
N ASN A 463 1.48 25.55 1.78
CA ASN A 463 0.73 25.61 0.53
C ASN A 463 0.01 24.29 0.19
N ASP A 464 -0.35 23.51 1.21
CA ASP A 464 -0.99 22.18 1.06
C ASP A 464 -2.38 22.23 0.39
N ASN A 465 -2.98 23.40 0.31
CA ASN A 465 -4.25 23.64 -0.41
C ASN A 465 -4.09 23.87 -1.92
N TYR A 466 -2.86 23.97 -2.41
CA TYR A 466 -2.59 24.19 -3.83
C TYR A 466 -2.93 22.95 -4.67
N PRO A 467 -3.16 23.12 -6.00
CA PRO A 467 -3.47 21.97 -6.86
C PRO A 467 -2.32 20.97 -6.91
N ASP A 468 -2.67 19.71 -7.21
CA ASP A 468 -1.63 18.75 -7.60
C ASP A 468 -0.80 19.32 -8.74
N PRO A 469 0.53 19.21 -8.72
CA PRO A 469 1.38 19.73 -9.77
C PRO A 469 1.05 19.23 -11.18
N ARG A 470 0.42 18.06 -11.31
CA ARG A 470 -0.04 17.47 -12.57
C ARG A 470 -1.33 18.07 -13.11
N CYS A 471 -2.02 18.85 -12.29
CA CYS A 471 -3.26 19.53 -12.70
C CYS A 471 -2.94 20.57 -13.80
N PRO A 472 -3.72 20.66 -14.90
CA PRO A 472 -3.50 21.66 -15.94
C PRO A 472 -3.59 23.11 -15.44
N HIS A 473 -4.24 23.33 -14.30
CA HIS A 473 -4.33 24.63 -13.63
C HIS A 473 -3.30 24.86 -12.52
N SER A 474 -2.33 23.94 -12.37
CA SER A 474 -1.21 24.18 -11.46
C SER A 474 -0.39 25.38 -11.94
N ILE A 475 0.18 26.13 -11.00
CA ILE A 475 1.08 27.24 -11.31
C ILE A 475 2.28 26.68 -12.08
N ASP A 476 2.72 27.40 -13.14
CA ASP A 476 3.92 27.00 -13.87
C ASP A 476 5.14 27.24 -12.98
N THR A 477 5.64 26.15 -12.47
CA THR A 477 6.94 26.08 -11.85
C THR A 477 7.74 25.08 -12.68
N GLU A 478 9.01 25.35 -12.96
CA GLU A 478 9.89 24.34 -13.51
C GLU A 478 10.07 23.23 -12.49
N LEU A 479 9.21 22.20 -12.58
CA LEU A 479 9.08 21.18 -11.57
C LEU A 479 9.91 19.96 -11.90
N ARG A 480 10.93 19.73 -11.12
CA ARG A 480 11.53 18.42 -10.91
C ARG A 480 10.87 17.78 -9.69
N LEU A 481 10.00 16.81 -9.89
CA LEU A 481 9.50 15.94 -8.82
C LEU A 481 10.52 14.87 -8.47
#